data_562def96c7eb2f002aa2af943f0c5cea
#
_entry.id   562def96c7eb2f002aa2af943f0c5cea
#
_cell.length_a   1.000
_cell.length_b   1.000
_cell.length_c   1.000
_cell.angle_alpha   90.00
_cell.angle_beta   90.00
_cell.angle_gamma   90.00
#
_symmetry.space_group_name_H-M   'P 1'
#
loop_
_entity.id
_entity.type
_entity.pdbx_description
1 polymer ?
#
loop_
_entity_poly.entity_id
_entity_poly.type
_entity_poly.pdbx_seq_one_letter_code
_entity_poly.pdbx_strand_id
1 'polypeptide(L)'
;VVVYKDGNPYILSNNHVLANCNEGTIGDPILQPGAHDGGQLNRDEIGKLYDFIPFEFQDSLCPFASAFVKACNFLLKVAGRHTRLVATRQAEANLVDCALAKPDYAIDVSDEILEIGVIFGYIDPRLGLEVKKSGRTTGLTKGTIREIDVTANVNMGDGKMATFTDCFATEDISDPGDSGSLAVAGDRAVGLLFAGSDLDTIYCSFRNVKEALGLD
;
A
#
# COMPACT_ATOMS: atom_id res chain seq x y z
N VAL A 1 -1.49 12.54 -0.74
CA VAL A 1 -1.27 13.50 -1.85
C VAL A 1 -2.58 13.77 -2.56
N VAL A 2 -2.68 14.92 -3.27
CA VAL A 2 -3.84 15.25 -4.12
C VAL A 2 -3.61 14.70 -5.52
N VAL A 3 -4.63 14.06 -6.09
CA VAL A 3 -4.68 13.57 -7.46
C VAL A 3 -6.01 13.96 -8.10
N TYR A 4 -6.11 13.88 -9.43
CA TYR A 4 -7.32 14.25 -10.16
C TYR A 4 -7.94 13.04 -10.85
N LYS A 5 -9.28 12.99 -10.82
CA LYS A 5 -10.09 12.02 -11.55
C LYS A 5 -11.32 12.73 -12.10
N ASP A 6 -11.53 12.67 -13.43
CA ASP A 6 -12.59 13.41 -14.13
C ASP A 6 -12.59 14.91 -13.77
N GLY A 7 -11.40 15.51 -13.66
CA GLY A 7 -11.19 16.92 -13.32
C GLY A 7 -11.49 17.31 -11.87
N ASN A 8 -11.79 16.35 -10.99
CA ASN A 8 -12.06 16.60 -9.57
C ASN A 8 -10.87 16.17 -8.71
N PRO A 9 -10.56 16.92 -7.62
CA PRO A 9 -9.49 16.55 -6.70
C PRO A 9 -9.91 15.42 -5.75
N TYR A 10 -8.98 14.51 -5.49
CA TYR A 10 -9.09 13.42 -4.51
C TYR A 10 -7.82 13.30 -3.70
N ILE A 11 -7.95 12.81 -2.47
CA ILE A 11 -6.81 12.45 -1.62
C ILE A 11 -6.45 11.00 -1.93
N LEU A 12 -5.26 10.77 -2.46
CA LEU A 12 -4.69 9.44 -2.70
C LEU A 12 -3.88 8.99 -1.48
N SER A 13 -4.12 7.77 -1.03
CA SER A 13 -3.30 7.03 -0.06
C SER A 13 -3.45 5.53 -0.30
N ASN A 14 -3.00 4.70 0.63
CA ASN A 14 -3.17 3.26 0.54
C ASN A 14 -4.57 2.79 0.96
N ASN A 15 -4.98 1.62 0.45
CA ASN A 15 -6.17 0.91 0.93
C ASN A 15 -6.03 0.57 2.42
N HIS A 16 -4.88 0.03 2.85
CA HIS A 16 -4.69 -0.31 4.26
C HIS A 16 -4.78 0.91 5.19
N VAL A 17 -4.56 2.14 4.67
CA VAL A 17 -4.67 3.40 5.43
C VAL A 17 -6.10 3.94 5.41
N LEU A 18 -6.71 4.10 4.23
CA LEU A 18 -8.02 4.75 4.08
C LEU A 18 -9.19 3.79 4.21
N ALA A 19 -9.02 2.53 3.78
CA ALA A 19 -10.07 1.52 3.75
C ALA A 19 -9.80 0.32 4.68
N ASN A 20 -8.89 0.49 5.65
CA ASN A 20 -8.60 -0.51 6.70
C ASN A 20 -8.47 -1.94 6.14
N CYS A 21 -7.59 -2.12 5.15
CA CYS A 21 -7.37 -3.45 4.54
C CYS A 21 -8.64 -4.09 3.97
N ASN A 22 -9.39 -3.39 3.15
CA ASN A 22 -10.68 -3.77 2.54
C ASN A 22 -11.90 -3.74 3.49
N GLU A 23 -11.74 -3.42 4.76
CA GLU A 23 -12.83 -3.43 5.73
C GLU A 23 -13.65 -2.12 5.71
N GLY A 24 -13.09 -1.06 5.11
CA GLY A 24 -13.75 0.24 4.97
C GLY A 24 -14.97 0.18 4.06
N THR A 25 -15.94 1.02 4.34
CA THR A 25 -17.15 1.20 3.53
C THR A 25 -17.09 2.55 2.81
N ILE A 26 -17.46 2.58 1.53
CA ILE A 26 -17.53 3.85 0.78
C ILE A 26 -18.44 4.84 1.54
N GLY A 27 -17.90 6.04 1.77
CA GLY A 27 -18.55 7.07 2.59
C GLY A 27 -18.05 7.15 4.03
N ASP A 28 -17.19 6.23 4.47
CA ASP A 28 -16.58 6.32 5.81
C ASP A 28 -15.77 7.61 5.95
N PRO A 29 -15.79 8.25 7.13
CA PRO A 29 -15.06 9.49 7.36
C PRO A 29 -13.54 9.29 7.35
N ILE A 30 -12.85 10.19 6.68
CA ILE A 30 -11.37 10.23 6.65
C ILE A 30 -10.91 11.38 7.53
N LEU A 31 -9.97 11.09 8.42
CA LEU A 31 -9.49 12.02 9.44
C LEU A 31 -8.06 12.48 9.17
N GLN A 32 -7.78 13.75 9.48
CA GLN A 32 -6.42 14.30 9.53
C GLN A 32 -6.27 15.18 10.79
N PRO A 33 -5.43 14.79 11.77
CA PRO A 33 -4.63 13.56 11.78
C PRO A 33 -5.50 12.30 11.85
N GLY A 34 -4.91 11.15 11.49
CA GLY A 34 -5.59 9.87 11.60
C GLY A 34 -5.91 9.50 13.07
N ALA A 35 -6.81 8.55 13.28
CA ALA A 35 -7.25 8.13 14.62
C ALA A 35 -6.08 7.66 15.52
N HIS A 36 -5.06 7.01 14.95
CA HIS A 36 -3.83 6.63 15.66
C HIS A 36 -3.08 7.83 16.24
N ASP A 37 -3.17 8.99 15.60
CA ASP A 37 -2.53 10.25 15.99
C ASP A 37 -3.47 11.18 16.79
N GLY A 38 -4.59 10.62 17.28
CA GLY A 38 -5.54 11.34 18.12
C GLY A 38 -6.62 12.11 17.35
N GLY A 39 -6.77 11.86 16.04
CA GLY A 39 -7.86 12.41 15.25
C GLY A 39 -9.22 11.95 15.75
N GLN A 40 -10.20 12.84 15.76
CA GLN A 40 -11.53 12.63 16.31
C GLN A 40 -12.60 12.87 15.26
N LEU A 41 -13.57 11.98 15.19
CA LEU A 41 -14.78 12.16 14.40
C LEU A 41 -15.45 13.51 14.71
N ASN A 42 -16.05 14.13 13.73
CA ASN A 42 -16.72 15.44 13.78
C ASN A 42 -15.83 16.67 14.06
N ARG A 43 -14.54 16.47 14.35
CA ARG A 43 -13.58 17.57 14.53
C ARG A 43 -12.51 17.61 13.45
N ASP A 44 -11.97 16.45 13.12
CA ASP A 44 -10.78 16.29 12.29
C ASP A 44 -11.11 15.58 10.97
N GLU A 45 -12.39 15.52 10.60
CA GLU A 45 -12.85 14.96 9.33
C GLU A 45 -12.47 15.88 8.18
N ILE A 46 -11.79 15.33 7.18
CA ILE A 46 -11.32 16.05 5.98
C ILE A 46 -12.00 15.59 4.71
N GLY A 47 -12.74 14.51 4.75
CA GLY A 47 -13.41 13.93 3.58
C GLY A 47 -13.96 12.55 3.86
N LYS A 48 -14.34 11.86 2.79
CA LYS A 48 -14.96 10.54 2.87
C LYS A 48 -14.28 9.56 1.94
N LEU A 49 -14.16 8.29 2.36
CA LEU A 49 -13.70 7.21 1.51
C LEU A 49 -14.54 7.17 0.24
N TYR A 50 -13.90 7.31 -0.92
CA TYR A 50 -14.56 7.39 -2.22
C TYR A 50 -14.43 6.11 -3.03
N ASP A 51 -13.22 5.56 -3.10
CA ASP A 51 -12.89 4.38 -3.89
C ASP A 51 -11.65 3.70 -3.34
N PHE A 52 -11.50 2.40 -3.52
CA PHE A 52 -10.27 1.69 -3.22
C PHE A 52 -10.16 0.43 -4.07
N ILE A 53 -8.95 -0.01 -4.32
CA ILE A 53 -8.69 -1.27 -4.99
C ILE A 53 -8.60 -2.36 -3.93
N PRO A 54 -9.57 -3.29 -3.86
CA PRO A 54 -9.47 -4.42 -2.95
C PRO A 54 -8.28 -5.28 -3.30
N PHE A 55 -7.52 -5.72 -2.31
CA PHE A 55 -6.47 -6.69 -2.51
C PHE A 55 -6.80 -8.04 -1.87
N GLU A 56 -6.29 -9.11 -2.46
CA GLU A 56 -6.49 -10.46 -1.99
C GLU A 56 -5.44 -10.81 -0.94
N PHE A 57 -5.92 -11.42 0.15
CA PHE A 57 -5.06 -12.00 1.16
C PHE A 57 -4.70 -13.44 0.77
N GLN A 58 -3.54 -13.89 1.21
CA GLN A 58 -3.21 -15.31 1.20
C GLN A 58 -4.16 -16.02 2.15
N ASP A 59 -5.23 -16.58 1.62
CA ASP A 59 -6.22 -17.29 2.42
C ASP A 59 -5.60 -18.42 3.22
N SER A 60 -6.03 -18.56 4.45
CA SER A 60 -5.87 -19.78 5.21
C SER A 60 -6.52 -20.93 4.42
N LEU A 61 -5.81 -22.04 4.34
CA LEU A 61 -6.28 -23.24 3.66
C LEU A 61 -7.74 -23.56 3.99
N CYS A 62 -8.49 -23.98 2.99
CA CYS A 62 -9.80 -24.59 3.18
C CYS A 62 -9.71 -25.62 4.34
N PRO A 63 -10.69 -25.67 5.25
CA PRO A 63 -10.68 -26.55 6.41
C PRO A 63 -10.39 -28.02 6.07
N PHE A 64 -10.89 -28.51 4.92
CA PHE A 64 -10.63 -29.84 4.42
C PHE A 64 -9.16 -30.06 4.01
N ALA A 65 -8.56 -29.09 3.29
CA ALA A 65 -7.16 -29.17 2.92
C ALA A 65 -6.25 -29.13 4.16
N SER A 66 -6.59 -28.28 5.12
CA SER A 66 -5.90 -28.21 6.41
C SER A 66 -5.98 -29.51 7.20
N ALA A 67 -7.17 -30.12 7.30
CA ALA A 67 -7.37 -31.40 7.97
C ALA A 67 -6.60 -32.54 7.28
N PHE A 68 -6.66 -32.58 5.94
CA PHE A 68 -5.95 -33.58 5.13
C PHE A 68 -4.42 -33.47 5.34
N VAL A 69 -3.87 -32.26 5.26
CA VAL A 69 -2.43 -32.04 5.47
C VAL A 69 -2.02 -32.41 6.89
N LYS A 70 -2.84 -32.08 7.92
CA LYS A 70 -2.58 -32.50 9.31
C LYS A 70 -2.55 -34.02 9.44
N ALA A 71 -3.51 -34.74 8.84
CA ALA A 71 -3.55 -36.18 8.84
C ALA A 71 -2.34 -36.80 8.14
N CYS A 72 -1.98 -36.32 6.96
CA CYS A 72 -0.80 -36.78 6.24
C CYS A 72 0.50 -36.53 7.02
N ASN A 73 0.65 -35.36 7.60
CA ASN A 73 1.83 -35.04 8.42
C ASN A 73 1.92 -35.90 9.70
N PHE A 74 0.78 -36.22 10.28
CA PHE A 74 0.73 -37.19 11.40
C PHE A 74 1.22 -38.59 10.99
N LEU A 75 0.74 -39.10 9.86
CA LEU A 75 1.17 -40.38 9.30
C LEU A 75 2.66 -40.39 8.94
N LEU A 76 3.17 -39.34 8.34
CA LEU A 76 4.60 -39.19 8.04
C LEU A 76 5.45 -39.17 9.30
N LYS A 77 4.98 -38.50 10.36
CA LYS A 77 5.66 -38.50 11.66
C LYS A 77 5.69 -39.90 12.32
N VAL A 78 4.58 -40.63 12.25
CA VAL A 78 4.50 -42.02 12.78
C VAL A 78 5.43 -42.96 11.98
N ALA A 79 5.54 -42.74 10.67
CA ALA A 79 6.45 -43.47 9.79
C ALA A 79 7.93 -43.02 9.90
N GLY A 80 8.28 -42.17 10.88
CA GLY A 80 9.65 -41.70 11.10
C GLY A 80 10.19 -40.78 9.99
N ARG A 81 9.31 -40.17 9.17
CA ARG A 81 9.71 -39.27 8.12
C ARG A 81 9.75 -37.82 8.62
N HIS A 82 10.83 -37.11 8.32
CA HIS A 82 10.99 -35.69 8.64
C HIS A 82 10.38 -34.74 7.59
N THR A 83 9.84 -35.30 6.50
CA THR A 83 9.16 -34.53 5.44
C THR A 83 7.85 -33.97 5.98
N ARG A 84 7.59 -32.68 5.74
CA ARG A 84 6.32 -32.03 6.00
C ARG A 84 5.64 -31.65 4.70
N LEU A 85 4.36 -31.97 4.59
CA LEU A 85 3.50 -31.43 3.54
C LEU A 85 2.98 -30.07 4.01
N VAL A 86 3.03 -29.09 3.12
CA VAL A 86 2.42 -27.78 3.29
C VAL A 86 1.47 -27.62 2.11
N ALA A 87 0.19 -27.38 2.38
CA ALA A 87 -0.70 -26.95 1.33
C ALA A 87 -0.63 -25.43 1.27
N THR A 88 -0.45 -24.88 0.09
CA THR A 88 -0.53 -23.44 -0.18
C THR A 88 -1.64 -23.24 -1.20
N ARG A 89 -2.48 -22.22 -0.98
CA ARG A 89 -3.33 -21.67 -2.03
C ARG A 89 -2.54 -20.52 -2.67
N GLN A 90 -2.41 -20.53 -3.96
CA GLN A 90 -1.86 -19.40 -4.68
C GLN A 90 -3.02 -18.40 -4.83
N ALA A 91 -3.03 -17.36 -3.97
CA ALA A 91 -3.84 -16.18 -4.21
C ALA A 91 -3.33 -15.46 -5.47
N GLU A 92 -4.19 -14.80 -6.19
CA GLU A 92 -3.72 -13.89 -7.24
C GLU A 92 -2.87 -12.78 -6.58
N ALA A 93 -1.81 -12.40 -7.25
CA ALA A 93 -0.94 -11.35 -6.74
C ALA A 93 -1.58 -9.98 -6.99
N ASN A 94 -1.55 -9.14 -5.98
CA ASN A 94 -2.02 -7.77 -6.06
C ASN A 94 -1.00 -6.89 -6.80
N LEU A 95 -1.46 -5.89 -7.54
CA LEU A 95 -0.59 -4.92 -8.21
C LEU A 95 -0.43 -3.63 -7.40
N VAL A 96 -1.45 -3.27 -6.62
CA VAL A 96 -1.49 -1.98 -5.92
C VAL A 96 -2.14 -2.11 -4.54
N ASP A 97 -1.72 -1.25 -3.64
CA ASP A 97 -2.37 -0.93 -2.39
C ASP A 97 -2.73 0.56 -2.43
N CYS A 98 -3.93 0.89 -2.89
CA CYS A 98 -4.34 2.28 -3.07
C CYS A 98 -5.83 2.51 -2.85
N ALA A 99 -6.14 3.73 -2.43
CA ALA A 99 -7.49 4.22 -2.19
C ALA A 99 -7.59 5.72 -2.41
N LEU A 100 -8.80 6.19 -2.66
CA LEU A 100 -9.16 7.59 -2.81
C LEU A 100 -10.13 8.04 -1.73
N ALA A 101 -9.88 9.21 -1.18
CA ALA A 101 -10.90 9.92 -0.41
C ALA A 101 -11.33 11.19 -1.16
N LYS A 102 -12.62 11.48 -1.12
CA LYS A 102 -13.16 12.74 -1.63
C LYS A 102 -13.09 13.78 -0.51
N PRO A 103 -12.33 14.87 -0.69
CA PRO A 103 -12.26 15.93 0.32
C PRO A 103 -13.63 16.61 0.47
N ASP A 104 -13.94 17.09 1.67
CA ASP A 104 -15.13 17.90 1.91
C ASP A 104 -14.98 19.26 1.24
N TYR A 105 -16.08 19.83 0.74
CA TYR A 105 -16.09 21.11 0.03
C TYR A 105 -15.58 22.29 0.87
N ALA A 106 -15.58 22.16 2.18
CA ALA A 106 -15.09 23.18 3.11
C ALA A 106 -13.57 23.09 3.36
N ILE A 107 -12.91 22.03 2.85
CA ILE A 107 -11.49 21.79 3.05
C ILE A 107 -10.74 22.29 1.82
N ASP A 108 -9.80 23.19 2.06
CA ASP A 108 -8.86 23.63 1.02
C ASP A 108 -7.76 22.58 0.87
N VAL A 109 -7.62 22.03 -0.32
CA VAL A 109 -6.61 21.03 -0.65
C VAL A 109 -5.49 21.66 -1.48
N SER A 110 -4.25 21.31 -1.17
CA SER A 110 -3.08 21.78 -1.91
C SER A 110 -2.48 20.67 -2.75
N ASP A 111 -2.10 20.99 -3.98
CA ASP A 111 -1.34 20.10 -4.87
C ASP A 111 0.13 19.97 -4.45
N GLU A 112 0.58 20.79 -3.49
CA GLU A 112 1.96 20.77 -3.02
C GLU A 112 2.18 19.63 -2.02
N ILE A 113 3.17 18.80 -2.31
CA ILE A 113 3.74 17.88 -1.33
C ILE A 113 4.78 18.66 -0.51
N LEU A 114 4.69 18.58 0.81
CA LEU A 114 5.61 19.26 1.72
C LEU A 114 7.07 18.98 1.35
N GLU A 115 7.89 20.03 1.27
CA GLU A 115 9.32 19.99 0.93
C GLU A 115 9.65 19.42 -0.47
N ILE A 116 8.65 19.06 -1.27
CA ILE A 116 8.82 18.54 -2.63
C ILE A 116 8.27 19.50 -3.67
N GLY A 117 7.08 20.07 -3.44
CA GLY A 117 6.37 20.94 -4.39
C GLY A 117 5.31 20.21 -5.21
N VAL A 118 4.88 20.83 -6.29
CA VAL A 118 3.85 20.30 -7.19
C VAL A 118 4.42 19.23 -8.13
N ILE A 119 3.62 18.19 -8.41
CA ILE A 119 3.99 17.06 -9.27
C ILE A 119 3.27 17.17 -10.62
N PHE A 120 4.01 16.95 -11.71
CA PHE A 120 3.52 17.09 -13.09
C PHE A 120 3.61 15.76 -13.85
N GLY A 121 2.71 14.82 -13.59
CA GLY A 121 2.67 13.52 -14.24
C GLY A 121 3.58 12.48 -13.58
N TYR A 122 3.92 11.42 -14.30
CA TYR A 122 4.67 10.30 -13.76
C TYR A 122 5.74 9.75 -14.71
N ILE A 123 6.65 8.95 -14.18
CA ILE A 123 7.62 8.15 -14.92
C ILE A 123 7.71 6.75 -14.31
N ASP A 124 8.14 5.79 -15.13
CA ASP A 124 8.34 4.43 -14.66
C ASP A 124 9.57 4.30 -13.75
N PRO A 125 9.51 3.40 -12.75
CA PRO A 125 10.67 3.07 -11.95
C PRO A 125 11.76 2.43 -12.81
N ARG A 126 13.02 2.74 -12.50
CA ARG A 126 14.21 2.12 -13.13
C ARG A 126 15.36 2.08 -12.14
N LEU A 127 16.20 1.06 -12.28
CA LEU A 127 17.37 0.91 -11.44
C LEU A 127 18.25 2.16 -11.46
N GLY A 128 18.72 2.57 -10.30
CA GLY A 128 19.60 3.72 -10.14
C GLY A 128 18.89 5.10 -10.20
N LEU A 129 17.56 5.14 -10.35
CA LEU A 129 16.81 6.40 -10.30
C LEU A 129 16.78 6.92 -8.85
N GLU A 130 17.25 8.15 -8.67
CA GLU A 130 17.11 8.84 -7.39
C GLU A 130 15.66 9.32 -7.19
N VAL A 131 15.11 9.02 -6.03
CA VAL A 131 13.77 9.43 -5.61
C VAL A 131 13.81 10.12 -4.26
N LYS A 132 12.80 10.94 -4.00
CA LYS A 132 12.52 11.56 -2.69
C LYS A 132 11.06 11.32 -2.33
N LYS A 133 10.76 11.26 -1.04
CA LYS A 133 9.38 11.26 -0.52
C LYS A 133 9.28 12.17 0.68
N SER A 134 8.09 12.67 0.95
CA SER A 134 7.76 13.38 2.20
C SER A 134 6.67 12.61 2.92
N GLY A 135 7.03 12.02 4.04
CA GLY A 135 6.16 11.17 4.85
C GLY A 135 5.80 11.79 6.19
N ARG A 136 4.76 11.26 6.80
CA ARG A 136 4.25 11.73 8.10
C ARG A 136 5.28 11.53 9.21
N THR A 137 6.00 10.42 9.21
CA THR A 137 6.92 10.01 10.29
C THR A 137 8.33 10.54 10.05
N THR A 138 8.89 10.30 8.87
CA THR A 138 10.30 10.63 8.60
C THR A 138 10.49 11.95 7.84
N GLY A 139 9.41 12.64 7.45
CA GLY A 139 9.50 13.85 6.63
C GLY A 139 10.13 13.59 5.27
N LEU A 140 10.94 14.57 4.80
CA LEU A 140 11.65 14.46 3.53
C LEU A 140 12.83 13.49 3.66
N THR A 141 12.78 12.40 2.90
CA THR A 141 13.89 11.46 2.74
C THR A 141 14.20 11.25 1.26
N LYS A 142 15.41 10.75 0.97
CA LYS A 142 15.87 10.49 -0.38
C LYS A 142 16.48 9.09 -0.43
N GLY A 143 16.32 8.43 -1.57
CA GLY A 143 16.88 7.12 -1.83
C GLY A 143 17.06 6.86 -3.31
N THR A 144 17.57 5.69 -3.62
CA THR A 144 17.82 5.23 -4.98
C THR A 144 17.07 3.93 -5.21
N ILE A 145 16.40 3.78 -6.34
CA ILE A 145 15.74 2.53 -6.70
C ILE A 145 16.81 1.45 -6.93
N ARG A 146 16.78 0.41 -6.10
CA ARG A 146 17.73 -0.72 -6.13
C ARG A 146 17.14 -1.96 -6.78
N GLU A 147 15.84 -2.12 -6.72
CA GLU A 147 15.12 -3.27 -7.26
C GLU A 147 13.88 -2.84 -8.01
N ILE A 148 13.58 -3.52 -9.12
CA ILE A 148 12.35 -3.41 -9.91
C ILE A 148 11.77 -4.80 -10.10
N ASP A 149 10.50 -4.90 -10.52
CA ASP A 149 9.77 -6.17 -10.69
C ASP A 149 9.76 -7.00 -9.39
N VAL A 150 9.70 -6.32 -8.25
CA VAL A 150 9.74 -6.96 -6.94
C VAL A 150 8.41 -7.64 -6.66
N THR A 151 8.48 -8.88 -6.13
CA THR A 151 7.34 -9.56 -5.51
C THR A 151 7.52 -9.54 -4.00
N ALA A 152 6.62 -8.86 -3.29
CA ALA A 152 6.67 -8.70 -1.85
C ALA A 152 5.51 -9.45 -1.16
N ASN A 153 5.83 -10.18 -0.08
CA ASN A 153 4.84 -10.73 0.83
C ASN A 153 4.75 -9.85 2.07
N VAL A 154 3.64 -9.17 2.23
CA VAL A 154 3.45 -8.16 3.27
C VAL A 154 2.47 -8.65 4.32
N ASN A 155 2.83 -8.48 5.59
CA ASN A 155 1.92 -8.69 6.70
C ASN A 155 1.05 -7.44 6.89
N MET A 156 -0.23 -7.57 6.58
CA MET A 156 -1.21 -6.48 6.64
C MET A 156 -1.87 -6.32 8.02
N GLY A 157 -1.33 -6.99 9.03
CA GLY A 157 -1.90 -7.03 10.38
C GLY A 157 -2.76 -8.28 10.62
N ASP A 158 -2.99 -8.59 11.90
CA ASP A 158 -3.81 -9.73 12.36
C ASP A 158 -3.45 -11.09 11.74
N GLY A 159 -2.19 -11.25 11.29
CA GLY A 159 -1.71 -12.46 10.62
C GLY A 159 -2.19 -12.61 9.16
N LYS A 160 -2.84 -11.61 8.60
CA LYS A 160 -3.25 -11.56 7.19
C LYS A 160 -2.03 -11.23 6.33
N MET A 161 -1.68 -12.12 5.41
CA MET A 161 -0.60 -11.91 4.44
C MET A 161 -1.18 -11.57 3.08
N ALA A 162 -0.57 -10.62 2.38
CA ALA A 162 -0.90 -10.29 0.99
C ALA A 162 0.37 -10.29 0.14
N THR A 163 0.27 -10.82 -1.10
CA THR A 163 1.37 -10.79 -2.07
C THR A 163 1.13 -9.66 -3.05
N PHE A 164 2.15 -8.81 -3.24
CA PHE A 164 2.14 -7.75 -4.24
C PHE A 164 3.25 -8.01 -5.26
N THR A 165 2.97 -7.75 -6.53
CA THR A 165 3.91 -7.91 -7.65
C THR A 165 4.05 -6.62 -8.43
N ASP A 166 5.03 -6.58 -9.34
CA ASP A 166 5.34 -5.38 -10.13
C ASP A 166 5.64 -4.14 -9.25
N CYS A 167 6.23 -4.40 -8.09
CA CYS A 167 6.68 -3.38 -7.17
C CYS A 167 8.13 -2.97 -7.46
N PHE A 168 8.57 -1.89 -6.84
CA PHE A 168 9.99 -1.54 -6.81
C PHE A 168 10.41 -1.20 -5.38
N ALA A 169 11.72 -1.25 -5.11
CA ALA A 169 12.26 -0.96 -3.81
C ALA A 169 13.45 0.01 -3.87
N THR A 170 13.55 0.84 -2.84
CA THR A 170 14.74 1.64 -2.51
C THR A 170 15.43 1.04 -1.28
N GLU A 171 16.61 1.55 -0.90
CA GLU A 171 17.10 1.39 0.48
C GLU A 171 16.04 1.86 1.48
N ASP A 172 16.20 1.46 2.73
CA ASP A 172 15.31 1.89 3.80
C ASP A 172 15.37 3.41 4.00
N ILE A 173 14.27 4.09 3.65
CA ILE A 173 14.07 5.54 3.77
C ILE A 173 12.73 5.90 4.41
N SER A 174 12.06 4.94 5.04
CA SER A 174 10.72 5.13 5.60
C SER A 174 10.53 4.41 6.93
N ASP A 175 9.61 4.91 7.71
CA ASP A 175 9.15 4.31 8.96
C ASP A 175 7.62 4.08 8.95
N PRO A 176 7.10 3.25 9.86
CA PRO A 176 5.66 3.10 10.04
C PRO A 176 4.94 4.45 10.19
N GLY A 177 3.91 4.66 9.37
CA GLY A 177 3.19 5.93 9.27
C GLY A 177 3.53 6.77 8.03
N ASP A 178 4.55 6.37 7.25
CA ASP A 178 4.86 6.98 5.95
C ASP A 178 4.07 6.38 4.79
N SER A 179 3.29 5.33 5.03
CA SER A 179 2.39 4.72 4.04
C SER A 179 1.53 5.76 3.34
N GLY A 180 1.38 5.65 2.02
CA GLY A 180 0.69 6.63 1.18
C GLY A 180 1.55 7.81 0.74
N SER A 181 2.83 7.85 1.12
CA SER A 181 3.77 8.83 0.58
C SER A 181 4.10 8.52 -0.87
N LEU A 182 4.21 9.57 -1.68
CA LEU A 182 4.58 9.46 -3.08
C LEU A 182 6.10 9.51 -3.23
N ALA A 183 6.69 8.48 -3.87
CA ALA A 183 8.06 8.56 -4.36
C ALA A 183 8.09 9.42 -5.62
N VAL A 184 9.00 10.40 -5.64
CA VAL A 184 9.09 11.43 -6.67
C VAL A 184 10.51 11.55 -7.20
N ALA A 185 10.69 11.56 -8.52
CA ALA A 185 11.95 11.87 -9.18
C ALA A 185 11.81 13.19 -9.95
N GLY A 186 12.59 14.20 -9.56
CA GLY A 186 12.39 15.56 -10.05
C GLY A 186 11.01 16.10 -9.62
N ASP A 187 10.14 16.29 -10.60
CA ASP A 187 8.74 16.71 -10.47
C ASP A 187 7.74 15.63 -10.96
N ARG A 188 8.18 14.37 -11.04
CA ARG A 188 7.39 13.24 -11.57
C ARG A 188 7.13 12.20 -10.49
N ALA A 189 5.89 11.73 -10.39
CA ALA A 189 5.53 10.59 -9.57
C ALA A 189 6.17 9.30 -10.11
N VAL A 190 6.67 8.45 -9.20
CA VAL A 190 7.25 7.15 -9.55
C VAL A 190 6.45 6.01 -8.92
N GLY A 191 6.05 6.15 -7.65
CA GLY A 191 5.31 5.11 -6.95
C GLY A 191 4.69 5.58 -5.65
N LEU A 192 3.80 4.75 -5.11
CA LEU A 192 3.12 4.95 -3.84
C LEU A 192 3.68 3.97 -2.81
N LEU A 193 4.24 4.49 -1.72
CA LEU A 193 4.80 3.73 -0.62
C LEU A 193 3.69 2.97 0.12
N PHE A 194 3.87 1.66 0.33
CA PHE A 194 2.88 0.87 1.07
C PHE A 194 3.48 -0.11 2.07
N ALA A 195 4.76 -0.45 1.96
CA ALA A 195 5.44 -1.38 2.86
C ALA A 195 6.93 -1.06 2.99
N GLY A 196 7.56 -1.63 4.00
CA GLY A 196 8.99 -1.52 4.22
C GLY A 196 9.50 -2.57 5.19
N SER A 197 10.80 -2.66 5.30
CA SER A 197 11.55 -3.48 6.25
C SER A 197 12.75 -2.67 6.77
N ASP A 198 13.56 -3.24 7.65
CA ASP A 198 14.82 -2.62 8.10
C ASP A 198 15.88 -2.48 6.99
N LEU A 199 15.60 -2.95 5.78
CA LEU A 199 16.53 -2.95 4.65
C LEU A 199 16.00 -2.16 3.45
N ASP A 200 14.67 -2.18 3.22
CA ASP A 200 14.07 -1.69 2.00
C ASP A 200 12.76 -0.96 2.27
N THR A 201 12.48 0.06 1.46
CA THR A 201 11.17 0.70 1.33
C THR A 201 10.55 0.26 0.01
N ILE A 202 9.29 -0.23 0.04
CA ILE A 202 8.61 -0.86 -1.09
C ILE A 202 7.43 0.00 -1.57
N TYR A 203 7.33 0.11 -2.90
CA TYR A 203 6.36 0.96 -3.57
C TYR A 203 5.59 0.20 -4.64
N CYS A 204 4.28 0.49 -4.76
CA CYS A 204 3.53 0.19 -5.98
C CYS A 204 3.91 1.20 -7.06
N SER A 205 4.09 0.75 -8.32
CA SER A 205 4.32 1.66 -9.45
C SER A 205 3.16 2.66 -9.58
N PHE A 206 3.46 3.95 -9.78
CA PHE A 206 2.41 4.96 -9.94
C PHE A 206 1.58 4.75 -11.20
N ARG A 207 2.15 4.16 -12.25
CA ARG A 207 1.40 3.74 -13.43
C ARG A 207 0.26 2.80 -13.05
N ASN A 208 0.55 1.75 -12.28
CA ASN A 208 -0.45 0.78 -11.86
C ASN A 208 -1.52 1.44 -10.97
N VAL A 209 -1.13 2.33 -10.07
CA VAL A 209 -2.05 3.11 -9.23
C VAL A 209 -2.98 3.96 -10.08
N LYS A 210 -2.41 4.71 -11.06
CA LYS A 210 -3.16 5.55 -11.99
C LYS A 210 -4.17 4.73 -12.81
N GLU A 211 -3.74 3.63 -13.40
CA GLU A 211 -4.59 2.75 -14.20
C GLU A 211 -5.70 2.12 -13.37
N ALA A 212 -5.38 1.58 -12.19
CA ALA A 212 -6.35 0.92 -11.33
C ALA A 212 -7.45 1.86 -10.82
N LEU A 213 -7.10 3.10 -10.50
CA LEU A 213 -8.04 4.11 -10.00
C LEU A 213 -8.66 4.97 -11.11
N GLY A 214 -8.18 4.89 -12.35
CA GLY A 214 -8.64 5.71 -13.48
C GLY A 214 -8.36 7.21 -13.26
N LEU A 215 -7.14 7.55 -12.85
CA LEU A 215 -6.74 8.95 -12.63
C LEU A 215 -6.43 9.67 -13.95
N ASP A 216 -6.55 11.04 -13.96
CA ASP A 216 -6.27 11.92 -15.12
C ASP A 216 -4.78 11.93 -15.52
#